data_784ce3fc8b59c691bb8644f76bcdd533
#
_entry.id   784ce3fc8b59c691bb8644f76bcdd533
#
_cell.length_a   1.000
_cell.length_b   1.000
_cell.length_c   1.000
_cell.angle_alpha   90.00
_cell.angle_beta   90.00
_cell.angle_gamma   90.00
#
_symmetry.space_group_name_H-M   'P 1'
#
loop_
_entity.id
_entity.type
_entity.pdbx_description
1 polymer ?
#
loop_
_entity_poly.entity_id
_entity_poly.type
_entity_poly.pdbx_seq_one_letter_code
_entity_poly.pdbx_strand_id
1 'polypeptide(L)'
;MKLEQQEISILHSDSGPYGIAISHEGKVWFTQHKANKISCIDKKGKIQAYTIPTPDAGAMCLTVSSKGDIWFTENRANKIGKLTEKGQFREYPLPHQHSAPYGITEGPNGDIWFTEMNGNRIGKLTAEGKIYEYELPNEGSYPSFITLGSDDSLWFTENQNNAIGKITESGEVTEFPIPTPGAGPVGITKGHDDALWFVEIMGNKIGRITVSGDITEYDIPSPNTRPHAIAAGRKSDLWFTEWGGNKIGRLTSDHKIEEYTINTPHAEPHGIGCANDGTVWFALECNKIGKLRLTT
;
A
#
# COMPACT_ATOMS: atom_id res chain seq x y z
N MET A 1 -5.40 -26.68 8.66
CA MET A 1 -5.60 -25.26 9.09
C MET A 1 -7.04 -24.88 8.81
N LYS A 2 -7.71 -24.20 9.75
CA LYS A 2 -9.08 -23.70 9.57
C LYS A 2 -9.01 -22.23 9.15
N LEU A 3 -9.77 -21.85 8.12
CA LEU A 3 -9.92 -20.48 7.70
C LEU A 3 -11.05 -19.82 8.50
N GLU A 4 -10.76 -18.68 9.11
CA GLU A 4 -11.75 -17.80 9.72
C GLU A 4 -11.76 -16.48 8.98
N GLN A 5 -12.90 -16.11 8.39
CA GLN A 5 -13.10 -14.87 7.66
C GLN A 5 -14.27 -14.10 8.25
N GLN A 6 -14.08 -12.79 8.40
CA GLN A 6 -15.13 -11.87 8.86
C GLN A 6 -15.04 -10.56 8.06
N GLU A 7 -16.18 -9.97 7.80
CA GLU A 7 -16.31 -8.64 7.18
C GLU A 7 -17.03 -7.70 8.14
N ILE A 8 -16.48 -6.50 8.30
CA ILE A 8 -16.98 -5.45 9.19
C ILE A 8 -17.54 -4.34 8.30
N SER A 9 -18.84 -4.08 8.40
CA SER A 9 -19.49 -3.00 7.66
C SER A 9 -19.11 -1.63 8.21
N ILE A 10 -18.80 -0.70 7.32
CA ILE A 10 -18.59 0.71 7.66
C ILE A 10 -19.95 1.42 7.64
N LEU A 11 -20.25 2.18 8.70
CA LEU A 11 -21.57 2.77 8.95
C LEU A 11 -22.04 3.81 7.93
N HIS A 12 -21.13 4.32 7.10
CA HIS A 12 -21.46 5.28 6.05
C HIS A 12 -21.57 4.60 4.69
N SER A 13 -22.69 4.79 4.01
CA SER A 13 -22.84 4.37 2.62
C SER A 13 -21.82 5.10 1.73
N ASP A 14 -21.28 4.40 0.74
CA ASP A 14 -20.35 4.94 -0.24
C ASP A 14 -19.08 5.56 0.39
N SER A 15 -18.47 4.86 1.35
CA SER A 15 -17.26 5.33 2.01
C SER A 15 -15.98 5.00 1.24
N GLY A 16 -15.97 3.93 0.47
CA GLY A 16 -14.83 3.47 -0.34
C GLY A 16 -13.56 3.24 0.50
N PRO A 17 -13.50 2.24 1.39
CA PRO A 17 -12.25 1.88 2.05
C PRO A 17 -11.20 1.49 1.02
N TYR A 18 -9.97 2.04 1.15
CA TYR A 18 -8.94 1.83 0.14
C TYR A 18 -7.58 1.43 0.72
N GLY A 19 -6.82 2.34 1.32
CA GLY A 19 -5.55 2.04 1.96
C GLY A 19 -5.73 1.43 3.35
N ILE A 20 -4.83 0.54 3.76
CA ILE A 20 -4.77 -0.04 5.12
C ILE A 20 -3.34 0.05 5.66
N ALA A 21 -3.23 0.40 6.96
CA ALA A 21 -2.01 0.26 7.74
C ALA A 21 -2.34 -0.17 9.16
N ILE A 22 -1.43 -0.93 9.78
CA ILE A 22 -1.62 -1.45 11.13
C ILE A 22 -0.58 -0.84 12.06
N SER A 23 -1.02 -0.20 13.14
CA SER A 23 -0.11 0.37 14.13
C SER A 23 0.56 -0.70 14.98
N HIS A 24 1.68 -0.36 15.61
CA HIS A 24 2.36 -1.23 16.59
C HIS A 24 1.43 -1.73 17.71
N GLU A 25 0.47 -0.91 18.09
CA GLU A 25 -0.56 -1.25 19.08
C GLU A 25 -1.66 -2.17 18.51
N GLY A 26 -1.65 -2.48 17.22
CA GLY A 26 -2.63 -3.33 16.55
C GLY A 26 -3.96 -2.64 16.23
N LYS A 27 -4.01 -1.29 16.19
CA LYS A 27 -5.10 -0.55 15.56
C LYS A 27 -4.99 -0.67 14.06
N VAL A 28 -6.09 -0.89 13.39
CA VAL A 28 -6.17 -0.98 11.92
C VAL A 28 -6.65 0.36 11.39
N TRP A 29 -5.77 1.10 10.73
CA TRP A 29 -6.06 2.38 10.11
C TRP A 29 -6.41 2.18 8.64
N PHE A 30 -7.36 2.94 8.13
CA PHE A 30 -7.77 2.87 6.73
C PHE A 30 -8.30 4.21 6.21
N THR A 31 -8.11 4.42 4.92
CA THR A 31 -8.68 5.56 4.21
C THR A 31 -10.10 5.25 3.76
N GLN A 32 -10.95 6.25 3.73
CA GLN A 32 -12.28 6.23 3.11
C GLN A 32 -12.31 7.31 2.03
N HIS A 33 -11.82 6.97 0.83
CA HIS A 33 -11.50 7.96 -0.20
C HIS A 33 -12.74 8.69 -0.78
N LYS A 34 -13.91 8.05 -0.73
CA LYS A 34 -15.18 8.66 -1.14
C LYS A 34 -15.83 9.49 -0.02
N ALA A 35 -15.67 9.07 1.24
CA ALA A 35 -16.24 9.76 2.39
C ALA A 35 -15.34 10.86 2.99
N ASN A 36 -14.16 11.11 2.41
CA ASN A 36 -13.21 12.12 2.88
C ASN A 36 -12.77 11.93 4.34
N LYS A 37 -12.44 10.68 4.75
CA LYS A 37 -12.10 10.34 6.14
C LYS A 37 -10.88 9.46 6.24
N ILE A 38 -10.19 9.58 7.39
CA ILE A 38 -9.26 8.57 7.91
C ILE A 38 -9.96 7.90 9.10
N SER A 39 -9.94 6.58 9.14
CA SER A 39 -10.62 5.83 10.20
C SER A 39 -9.73 4.75 10.80
N CYS A 40 -10.06 4.32 12.02
CA CYS A 40 -9.41 3.17 12.62
C CYS A 40 -10.40 2.24 13.29
N ILE A 41 -10.02 0.96 13.37
CA ILE A 41 -10.66 -0.08 14.18
C ILE A 41 -9.72 -0.38 15.34
N ASP A 42 -10.20 -0.25 16.56
CA ASP A 42 -9.43 -0.61 17.76
C ASP A 42 -9.50 -2.13 18.05
N LYS A 43 -8.75 -2.60 19.04
CA LYS A 43 -8.73 -4.00 19.46
C LYS A 43 -10.09 -4.54 19.94
N LYS A 44 -11.02 -3.65 20.30
CA LYS A 44 -12.38 -4.00 20.71
C LYS A 44 -13.37 -4.00 19.53
N GLY A 45 -12.88 -3.70 18.32
CA GLY A 45 -13.70 -3.61 17.12
C GLY A 45 -14.48 -2.29 16.97
N LYS A 46 -14.20 -1.27 17.81
CA LYS A 46 -14.83 0.03 17.71
C LYS A 46 -14.19 0.83 16.57
N ILE A 47 -15.05 1.37 15.70
CA ILE A 47 -14.62 2.25 14.61
C ILE A 47 -14.65 3.70 15.08
N GLN A 48 -13.56 4.41 14.82
CA GLN A 48 -13.44 5.86 14.97
C GLN A 48 -13.06 6.46 13.63
N ALA A 49 -13.72 7.57 13.26
CA ALA A 49 -13.51 8.25 12.00
C ALA A 49 -13.17 9.72 12.20
N TYR A 50 -12.26 10.24 11.39
CA TYR A 50 -11.78 11.61 11.39
C TYR A 50 -12.00 12.21 10.01
N THR A 51 -12.73 13.32 9.92
CA THR A 51 -12.96 14.01 8.64
C THR A 51 -11.73 14.82 8.27
N ILE A 52 -11.23 14.63 7.04
CA ILE A 52 -10.09 15.37 6.49
C ILE A 52 -10.51 16.84 6.30
N PRO A 53 -9.69 17.83 6.72
CA PRO A 53 -10.06 19.25 6.65
C PRO A 53 -10.31 19.73 5.22
N THR A 54 -9.47 19.34 4.26
CA THR A 54 -9.69 19.66 2.85
C THR A 54 -10.84 18.82 2.29
N PRO A 55 -11.90 19.44 1.74
CA PRO A 55 -13.00 18.70 1.12
C PRO A 55 -12.54 17.92 -0.10
N ASP A 56 -13.12 16.75 -0.30
CA ASP A 56 -12.85 15.89 -1.46
C ASP A 56 -11.35 15.60 -1.67
N ALA A 57 -10.60 15.43 -0.59
CA ALA A 57 -9.15 15.27 -0.62
C ALA A 57 -8.69 14.03 -1.41
N GLY A 58 -9.54 13.00 -1.51
CA GLY A 58 -9.21 11.76 -2.22
C GLY A 58 -8.08 10.99 -1.53
N ALA A 59 -8.24 10.70 -0.24
CA ALA A 59 -7.23 9.95 0.53
C ALA A 59 -7.08 8.54 -0.01
N MET A 60 -5.89 8.17 -0.50
CA MET A 60 -5.62 6.86 -1.11
C MET A 60 -4.81 5.96 -0.17
N CYS A 61 -3.51 6.10 -0.10
CA CYS A 61 -2.65 5.27 0.73
C CYS A 61 -2.34 5.96 2.07
N LEU A 62 -2.00 5.14 3.06
CA LEU A 62 -1.57 5.63 4.36
C LEU A 62 -0.48 4.74 4.97
N THR A 63 0.29 5.32 5.87
CA THR A 63 1.27 4.61 6.70
C THR A 63 1.21 5.10 8.13
N VAL A 64 1.64 4.27 9.08
CA VAL A 64 1.80 4.63 10.48
C VAL A 64 3.29 4.81 10.74
N SER A 65 3.70 6.02 11.11
CA SER A 65 5.11 6.29 11.41
C SER A 65 5.57 5.64 12.70
N SER A 66 6.88 5.56 12.89
CA SER A 66 7.52 5.09 14.12
C SER A 66 7.09 5.89 15.37
N LYS A 67 6.64 7.13 15.18
CA LYS A 67 6.10 8.01 16.23
C LYS A 67 4.61 7.82 16.49
N GLY A 68 3.93 6.92 15.76
CA GLY A 68 2.50 6.66 15.89
C GLY A 68 1.58 7.62 15.10
N ASP A 69 2.13 8.60 14.41
CA ASP A 69 1.36 9.48 13.54
C ASP A 69 0.92 8.77 12.26
N ILE A 70 -0.27 9.09 11.77
CA ILE A 70 -0.82 8.55 10.53
C ILE A 70 -0.53 9.54 9.41
N TRP A 71 0.23 9.11 8.42
CA TRP A 71 0.52 9.88 7.22
C TRP A 71 -0.25 9.31 6.04
N PHE A 72 -0.81 10.15 5.21
CA PHE A 72 -1.64 9.72 4.08
C PHE A 72 -1.53 10.67 2.90
N THR A 73 -1.79 10.14 1.72
CA THR A 73 -1.81 10.91 0.48
C THR A 73 -3.21 11.44 0.21
N GLU A 74 -3.31 12.72 -0.14
CA GLU A 74 -4.51 13.40 -0.59
C GLU A 74 -4.42 13.60 -2.10
N ASN A 75 -4.75 12.55 -2.85
CA ASN A 75 -4.50 12.43 -4.28
C ASN A 75 -5.17 13.55 -5.08
N ARG A 76 -6.45 13.85 -4.82
CA ARG A 76 -7.18 14.91 -5.51
C ARG A 76 -6.83 16.31 -5.00
N ALA A 77 -6.55 16.44 -3.71
CA ALA A 77 -6.17 17.72 -3.11
C ALA A 77 -4.70 18.08 -3.35
N ASN A 78 -3.90 17.17 -3.90
CA ASN A 78 -2.47 17.40 -4.18
C ASN A 78 -1.67 17.76 -2.93
N LYS A 79 -1.89 17.00 -1.83
CA LYS A 79 -1.26 17.20 -0.53
C LYS A 79 -0.80 15.90 0.12
N ILE A 80 0.05 16.03 1.12
CA ILE A 80 0.33 14.99 2.10
C ILE A 80 -0.35 15.40 3.41
N GLY A 81 -1.20 14.51 3.93
CA GLY A 81 -1.89 14.70 5.20
C GLY A 81 -1.19 13.97 6.34
N LYS A 82 -1.27 14.55 7.53
CA LYS A 82 -0.86 13.97 8.79
C LYS A 82 -2.00 14.02 9.79
N LEU A 83 -2.31 12.91 10.44
CA LEU A 83 -3.22 12.83 11.57
C LEU A 83 -2.43 12.33 12.78
N THR A 84 -2.37 13.15 13.84
CA THR A 84 -1.71 12.76 15.09
C THR A 84 -2.59 11.82 15.91
N GLU A 85 -2.00 11.08 16.85
CA GLU A 85 -2.77 10.27 17.81
C GLU A 85 -3.83 11.04 18.60
N LYS A 86 -3.64 12.37 18.76
CA LYS A 86 -4.59 13.27 19.42
C LYS A 86 -5.74 13.72 18.51
N GLY A 87 -5.80 13.22 17.26
CA GLY A 87 -6.83 13.58 16.30
C GLY A 87 -6.63 14.94 15.62
N GLN A 88 -5.42 15.51 15.64
CA GLN A 88 -5.10 16.77 15.00
C GLN A 88 -4.56 16.55 13.60
N PHE A 89 -5.13 17.26 12.62
CA PHE A 89 -4.66 17.25 11.23
C PHE A 89 -3.60 18.32 10.98
N ARG A 90 -2.67 17.97 10.08
CA ARG A 90 -1.81 18.91 9.38
C ARG A 90 -1.70 18.48 7.93
N GLU A 91 -1.79 19.41 7.01
CA GLU A 91 -1.74 19.17 5.57
C GLU A 91 -0.55 19.94 4.96
N TYR A 92 0.15 19.31 4.02
CA TYR A 92 1.32 19.83 3.34
C TYR A 92 1.05 19.85 1.83
N PRO A 93 0.78 21.01 1.23
CA PRO A 93 0.55 21.12 -0.20
C PRO A 93 1.85 20.80 -0.97
N LEU A 94 1.71 20.05 -2.07
CA LEU A 94 2.84 19.76 -2.96
C LEU A 94 3.20 20.99 -3.78
N PRO A 95 4.51 21.19 -4.07
CA PRO A 95 5.00 22.34 -4.85
C PRO A 95 4.43 22.36 -6.26
N HIS A 96 4.40 21.20 -6.94
CA HIS A 96 3.85 21.09 -8.29
C HIS A 96 2.36 20.73 -8.28
N GLN A 97 1.60 21.34 -9.18
CA GLN A 97 0.16 21.07 -9.33
C GLN A 97 -0.07 19.73 -10.04
N HIS A 98 -1.18 19.07 -9.73
CA HIS A 98 -1.65 17.85 -10.37
C HIS A 98 -0.67 16.66 -10.27
N SER A 99 0.16 16.62 -9.22
CA SER A 99 1.11 15.54 -8.97
C SER A 99 0.43 14.20 -8.68
N ALA A 100 -0.77 14.20 -8.13
CA ALA A 100 -1.54 13.02 -7.71
C ALA A 100 -0.74 12.10 -6.78
N PRO A 101 -0.40 12.51 -5.54
CA PRO A 101 0.34 11.67 -4.60
C PRO A 101 -0.45 10.38 -4.30
N TYR A 102 0.26 9.22 -4.24
CA TYR A 102 -0.41 7.94 -4.12
C TYR A 102 0.20 7.01 -3.06
N GLY A 103 1.33 6.35 -3.32
CA GLY A 103 2.04 5.52 -2.35
C GLY A 103 2.75 6.38 -1.30
N ILE A 104 2.85 5.89 -0.06
CA ILE A 104 3.48 6.62 1.05
C ILE A 104 4.10 5.66 2.05
N THR A 105 5.30 5.99 2.56
CA THR A 105 6.02 5.23 3.58
C THR A 105 6.91 6.14 4.41
N GLU A 106 7.30 5.69 5.61
CA GLU A 106 8.38 6.30 6.39
C GLU A 106 9.72 5.78 5.89
N GLY A 107 10.68 6.66 5.65
CA GLY A 107 12.05 6.34 5.29
C GLY A 107 12.95 6.08 6.50
N PRO A 108 14.27 5.80 6.29
CA PRO A 108 15.16 5.36 7.34
C PRO A 108 15.41 6.42 8.43
N ASN A 109 15.33 7.70 8.09
CA ASN A 109 15.54 8.82 9.02
C ASN A 109 14.25 9.40 9.61
N GLY A 110 13.09 8.74 9.36
CA GLY A 110 11.77 9.21 9.81
C GLY A 110 11.15 10.29 8.91
N ASP A 111 11.78 10.61 7.77
CA ASP A 111 11.17 11.43 6.71
C ASP A 111 10.08 10.62 5.98
N ILE A 112 9.09 11.30 5.46
CA ILE A 112 7.98 10.66 4.75
C ILE A 112 8.23 10.73 3.25
N TRP A 113 8.27 9.57 2.63
CA TRP A 113 8.46 9.42 1.20
C TRP A 113 7.16 9.01 0.52
N PHE A 114 6.91 9.54 -0.67
CA PHE A 114 5.68 9.31 -1.41
C PHE A 114 5.91 9.36 -2.91
N THR A 115 5.03 8.69 -3.64
CA THR A 115 5.02 8.73 -5.11
C THR A 115 4.07 9.82 -5.61
N GLU A 116 4.42 10.45 -6.72
CA GLU A 116 3.60 11.40 -7.45
C GLU A 116 3.26 10.82 -8.83
N MET A 117 2.12 10.10 -8.91
CA MET A 117 1.77 9.30 -10.09
C MET A 117 1.77 10.11 -11.38
N ASN A 118 1.05 11.24 -11.40
CA ASN A 118 0.97 12.10 -12.56
C ASN A 118 2.17 13.07 -12.66
N GLY A 119 2.81 13.33 -11.51
CA GLY A 119 4.00 14.18 -11.44
C GLY A 119 5.26 13.52 -11.97
N ASN A 120 5.27 12.20 -12.13
CA ASN A 120 6.45 11.41 -12.53
C ASN A 120 7.64 11.64 -11.59
N ARG A 121 7.40 11.69 -10.27
CA ARG A 121 8.38 12.02 -9.23
C ARG A 121 8.24 11.14 -8.01
N ILE A 122 9.31 11.13 -7.22
CA ILE A 122 9.29 10.68 -5.83
C ILE A 122 9.45 11.91 -4.95
N GLY A 123 8.52 12.10 -4.00
CA GLY A 123 8.56 13.18 -3.04
C GLY A 123 9.11 12.72 -1.69
N LYS A 124 9.76 13.64 -0.96
CA LYS A 124 10.28 13.47 0.39
C LYS A 124 9.86 14.67 1.24
N LEU A 125 9.15 14.42 2.32
CA LEU A 125 8.73 15.42 3.30
C LEU A 125 9.51 15.23 4.59
N THR A 126 10.31 16.21 4.97
CA THR A 126 11.14 16.17 6.19
C THR A 126 10.34 16.50 7.45
N ALA A 127 10.92 16.19 8.60
CA ALA A 127 10.33 16.51 9.92
C ALA A 127 10.03 18.00 10.11
N GLU A 128 10.82 18.89 9.47
CA GLU A 128 10.64 20.35 9.48
C GLU A 128 9.52 20.82 8.57
N GLY A 129 8.98 19.91 7.73
CA GLY A 129 7.90 20.20 6.79
C GLY A 129 8.38 20.71 5.43
N LYS A 130 9.66 20.48 5.07
CA LYS A 130 10.19 20.82 3.77
C LYS A 130 9.97 19.65 2.81
N ILE A 131 9.50 19.94 1.60
CA ILE A 131 9.30 18.95 0.53
C ILE A 131 10.44 19.06 -0.48
N TYR A 132 11.00 17.91 -0.81
CA TYR A 132 11.92 17.70 -1.92
C TYR A 132 11.24 16.77 -2.93
N GLU A 133 11.46 16.99 -4.21
CA GLU A 133 10.91 16.19 -5.30
C GLU A 133 12.03 15.76 -6.24
N TYR A 134 12.04 14.50 -6.62
CA TYR A 134 13.04 13.86 -7.47
C TYR A 134 12.35 13.35 -8.74
N GLU A 135 12.72 13.90 -9.89
CA GLU A 135 12.18 13.48 -11.19
C GLU A 135 12.68 12.08 -11.55
N LEU A 136 11.80 11.25 -12.11
CA LEU A 136 12.16 9.93 -12.62
C LEU A 136 12.79 10.04 -14.00
N PRO A 137 13.76 9.15 -14.33
CA PRO A 137 14.51 9.21 -15.59
C PRO A 137 13.63 9.07 -16.84
N ASN A 138 12.60 8.20 -16.77
CA ASN A 138 11.68 7.94 -17.87
C ASN A 138 10.37 8.73 -17.69
N GLU A 139 9.95 9.47 -18.70
CA GLU A 139 8.66 10.17 -18.67
C GLU A 139 7.50 9.18 -18.65
N GLY A 140 6.45 9.50 -17.90
CA GLY A 140 5.24 8.70 -17.83
C GLY A 140 5.39 7.36 -17.11
N SER A 141 6.39 7.21 -16.23
CA SER A 141 6.62 5.99 -15.44
C SER A 141 5.43 5.61 -14.55
N TYR A 142 4.64 6.59 -14.13
CA TYR A 142 3.46 6.40 -13.29
C TYR A 142 3.79 5.68 -11.97
N PRO A 143 4.66 6.27 -11.10
CA PRO A 143 5.07 5.64 -9.86
C PRO A 143 3.87 5.42 -8.94
N SER A 144 3.69 4.19 -8.44
CA SER A 144 2.50 3.78 -7.69
C SER A 144 2.78 3.60 -6.21
N PHE A 145 3.15 2.39 -5.76
CA PHE A 145 3.46 2.15 -4.36
C PHE A 145 4.95 2.34 -4.06
N ILE A 146 5.26 2.57 -2.77
CA ILE A 146 6.63 2.78 -2.29
C ILE A 146 6.81 2.13 -0.92
N THR A 147 7.97 1.55 -0.65
CA THR A 147 8.33 0.92 0.61
C THR A 147 9.81 1.12 0.93
N LEU A 148 10.18 1.04 2.22
CA LEU A 148 11.57 1.04 2.66
C LEU A 148 12.18 -0.37 2.48
N GLY A 149 13.32 -0.46 1.80
CA GLY A 149 14.09 -1.69 1.63
C GLY A 149 14.94 -2.04 2.86
N SER A 150 15.63 -3.18 2.78
CA SER A 150 16.61 -3.61 3.80
C SER A 150 17.97 -2.91 3.64
N ASP A 151 18.17 -2.22 2.52
CA ASP A 151 19.37 -1.46 2.14
C ASP A 151 19.23 0.05 2.42
N ASP A 152 18.26 0.44 3.26
CA ASP A 152 17.90 1.82 3.59
C ASP A 152 17.51 2.70 2.39
N SER A 153 17.29 2.10 1.21
CA SER A 153 16.75 2.76 0.04
C SER A 153 15.22 2.64 -0.02
N LEU A 154 14.59 3.58 -0.71
CA LEU A 154 13.17 3.48 -1.01
C LEU A 154 12.98 2.75 -2.35
N TRP A 155 12.09 1.77 -2.36
CA TRP A 155 11.75 0.97 -3.53
C TRP A 155 10.32 1.23 -3.94
N PHE A 156 10.08 1.44 -5.22
CA PHE A 156 8.77 1.81 -5.75
C PHE A 156 8.47 1.10 -7.07
N THR A 157 7.19 1.01 -7.36
CA THR A 157 6.73 0.42 -8.62
C THR A 157 6.48 1.50 -9.66
N GLU A 158 6.90 1.27 -10.90
CA GLU A 158 6.66 2.12 -12.06
C GLU A 158 5.68 1.43 -13.01
N ASN A 159 4.39 1.66 -12.79
CA ASN A 159 3.31 0.90 -13.42
C ASN A 159 3.37 0.95 -14.96
N GLN A 160 3.58 2.12 -15.56
CA GLN A 160 3.60 2.30 -17.01
C GLN A 160 4.99 2.07 -17.63
N ASN A 161 6.06 2.23 -16.86
CA ASN A 161 7.43 1.94 -17.30
C ASN A 161 7.81 0.45 -17.22
N ASN A 162 6.93 -0.39 -16.64
CA ASN A 162 7.17 -1.82 -16.45
C ASN A 162 8.47 -2.11 -15.68
N ALA A 163 8.74 -1.34 -14.62
CA ALA A 163 9.97 -1.42 -13.84
C ALA A 163 9.72 -1.33 -12.33
N ILE A 164 10.72 -1.75 -11.57
CA ILE A 164 10.86 -1.44 -10.15
C ILE A 164 11.93 -0.35 -10.04
N GLY A 165 11.59 0.76 -9.41
CA GLY A 165 12.51 1.85 -9.13
C GLY A 165 13.09 1.73 -7.72
N LYS A 166 14.32 2.19 -7.54
CA LYS A 166 15.02 2.36 -6.27
C LYS A 166 15.53 3.79 -6.19
N ILE A 167 15.33 4.44 -5.06
CA ILE A 167 15.88 5.77 -4.78
C ILE A 167 16.63 5.79 -3.46
N THR A 168 17.82 6.33 -3.47
CA THR A 168 18.63 6.53 -2.26
C THR A 168 18.18 7.76 -1.49
N GLU A 169 18.64 7.90 -0.23
CA GLU A 169 18.41 9.10 0.59
C GLU A 169 18.92 10.40 -0.09
N SER A 170 19.96 10.30 -0.93
CA SER A 170 20.51 11.42 -1.72
C SER A 170 19.72 11.75 -2.98
N GLY A 171 18.72 10.92 -3.35
CA GLY A 171 17.91 11.14 -4.55
C GLY A 171 18.43 10.46 -5.82
N GLU A 172 19.41 9.55 -5.71
CA GLU A 172 19.90 8.77 -6.84
C GLU A 172 18.90 7.66 -7.19
N VAL A 173 18.40 7.65 -8.42
CA VAL A 173 17.40 6.70 -8.92
C VAL A 173 18.05 5.62 -9.77
N THR A 174 17.65 4.37 -9.54
CA THR A 174 17.99 3.20 -10.36
C THR A 174 16.72 2.45 -10.72
N GLU A 175 16.57 2.02 -11.97
CA GLU A 175 15.39 1.32 -12.48
C GLU A 175 15.76 -0.11 -12.91
N PHE A 176 14.88 -1.08 -12.60
CA PHE A 176 15.05 -2.50 -12.91
C PHE A 176 13.85 -2.97 -13.75
N PRO A 177 14.04 -3.22 -15.05
CA PRO A 177 12.97 -3.70 -15.92
C PRO A 177 12.43 -5.06 -15.48
N ILE A 178 11.09 -5.20 -15.45
CA ILE A 178 10.42 -6.47 -15.14
C ILE A 178 10.45 -7.38 -16.38
N PRO A 179 10.79 -8.69 -16.23
CA PRO A 179 10.89 -9.62 -17.36
C PRO A 179 9.58 -9.81 -18.13
N THR A 180 8.44 -9.89 -17.44
CA THR A 180 7.12 -9.99 -18.09
C THR A 180 6.75 -8.64 -18.74
N PRO A 181 6.58 -8.59 -20.09
CA PRO A 181 6.20 -7.35 -20.78
C PRO A 181 4.81 -6.86 -20.35
N GLY A 182 4.69 -5.55 -20.07
CA GLY A 182 3.41 -4.95 -19.69
C GLY A 182 2.84 -5.51 -18.39
N ALA A 183 3.70 -5.95 -17.46
CA ALA A 183 3.31 -6.52 -16.18
C ALA A 183 2.46 -5.56 -15.32
N GLY A 184 2.70 -4.26 -15.44
CA GLY A 184 1.97 -3.23 -14.69
C GLY A 184 2.15 -3.39 -13.18
N PRO A 185 3.37 -3.23 -12.61
CA PRO A 185 3.59 -3.41 -11.18
C PRO A 185 2.82 -2.38 -10.36
N VAL A 186 2.23 -2.81 -9.21
CA VAL A 186 1.43 -1.94 -8.34
C VAL A 186 1.93 -2.03 -6.89
N GLY A 187 1.37 -2.91 -6.06
CA GLY A 187 1.77 -3.04 -4.66
C GLY A 187 3.19 -3.57 -4.51
N ILE A 188 3.93 -3.03 -3.53
CA ILE A 188 5.28 -3.48 -3.17
C ILE A 188 5.45 -3.48 -1.65
N THR A 189 6.16 -4.48 -1.12
CA THR A 189 6.48 -4.60 0.31
C THR A 189 7.84 -5.24 0.51
N LYS A 190 8.48 -4.97 1.65
CA LYS A 190 9.67 -5.71 2.07
C LYS A 190 9.28 -7.08 2.62
N GLY A 191 9.92 -8.14 2.14
CA GLY A 191 9.79 -9.50 2.65
C GLY A 191 10.63 -9.78 3.89
N HIS A 192 10.51 -10.98 4.44
CA HIS A 192 11.32 -11.46 5.57
C HIS A 192 12.72 -11.93 5.14
N ASP A 193 12.94 -12.06 3.85
CA ASP A 193 14.18 -12.49 3.18
C ASP A 193 15.03 -11.31 2.69
N ASP A 194 14.76 -10.11 3.20
CA ASP A 194 15.37 -8.83 2.83
C ASP A 194 15.17 -8.40 1.38
N ALA A 195 14.45 -9.18 0.57
CA ALA A 195 14.03 -8.80 -0.77
C ALA A 195 12.74 -7.96 -0.75
N LEU A 196 12.48 -7.29 -1.86
CA LEU A 196 11.20 -6.62 -2.10
C LEU A 196 10.29 -7.56 -2.90
N TRP A 197 9.01 -7.53 -2.56
CA TRP A 197 7.98 -8.34 -3.22
C TRP A 197 6.90 -7.43 -3.75
N PHE A 198 6.48 -7.65 -5.00
CA PHE A 198 5.53 -6.80 -5.68
C PHE A 198 4.48 -7.62 -6.44
N VAL A 199 3.40 -6.98 -6.82
CA VAL A 199 2.33 -7.59 -7.60
C VAL A 199 2.29 -7.00 -9.00
N GLU A 200 2.01 -7.85 -9.99
CA GLU A 200 1.90 -7.51 -11.41
C GLU A 200 0.43 -7.58 -11.83
N ILE A 201 -0.27 -6.44 -11.82
CA ILE A 201 -1.73 -6.39 -12.03
C ILE A 201 -2.15 -6.90 -13.41
N MET A 202 -1.33 -6.66 -14.43
CA MET A 202 -1.57 -7.13 -15.80
C MET A 202 -0.83 -8.44 -16.10
N GLY A 203 0.34 -8.65 -15.48
CA GLY A 203 1.14 -9.87 -15.59
C GLY A 203 0.50 -11.08 -14.88
N ASN A 204 -0.42 -10.84 -13.93
CA ASN A 204 -1.05 -11.86 -13.09
C ASN A 204 -0.03 -12.70 -12.30
N LYS A 205 0.97 -12.02 -11.74
CA LYS A 205 2.10 -12.64 -11.04
C LYS A 205 2.43 -11.92 -9.73
N ILE A 206 3.21 -12.62 -8.91
CA ILE A 206 3.96 -12.03 -7.80
C ILE A 206 5.42 -11.96 -8.21
N GLY A 207 6.00 -10.77 -8.18
CA GLY A 207 7.42 -10.54 -8.43
C GLY A 207 8.21 -10.45 -7.13
N ARG A 208 9.47 -10.88 -7.17
CA ARG A 208 10.47 -10.73 -6.11
C ARG A 208 11.70 -10.07 -6.70
N ILE A 209 12.21 -9.04 -6.06
CA ILE A 209 13.47 -8.39 -6.45
C ILE A 209 14.43 -8.33 -5.27
N THR A 210 15.66 -8.77 -5.46
CA THR A 210 16.73 -8.62 -4.46
C THR A 210 17.21 -7.17 -4.43
N VAL A 211 17.90 -6.75 -3.36
CA VAL A 211 18.53 -5.43 -3.29
C VAL A 211 19.65 -5.21 -4.32
N SER A 212 20.13 -6.31 -4.97
CA SER A 212 21.04 -6.27 -6.12
C SER A 212 20.34 -6.13 -7.48
N GLY A 213 19.01 -6.25 -7.53
CA GLY A 213 18.21 -6.08 -8.76
C GLY A 213 17.82 -7.37 -9.46
N ASP A 214 18.09 -8.56 -8.87
CA ASP A 214 17.70 -9.84 -9.46
C ASP A 214 16.20 -10.09 -9.29
N ILE A 215 15.45 -10.23 -10.39
CA ILE A 215 14.00 -10.43 -10.39
C ILE A 215 13.64 -11.90 -10.62
N THR A 216 12.68 -12.39 -9.83
CA THR A 216 12.03 -13.70 -9.98
C THR A 216 10.52 -13.52 -9.95
N GLU A 217 9.79 -14.23 -10.79
CA GLU A 217 8.33 -14.10 -10.93
C GLU A 217 7.63 -15.44 -10.61
N TYR A 218 6.44 -15.36 -9.99
CA TYR A 218 5.59 -16.52 -9.62
C TYR A 218 4.18 -16.31 -10.17
N ASP A 219 3.70 -17.28 -10.97
CA ASP A 219 2.38 -17.24 -11.58
C ASP A 219 1.27 -17.42 -10.54
N ILE A 220 0.24 -16.58 -10.57
CA ILE A 220 -0.98 -16.77 -9.78
C ILE A 220 -1.85 -17.83 -10.49
N PRO A 221 -2.32 -18.89 -9.79
CA PRO A 221 -3.02 -20.02 -10.44
C PRO A 221 -4.30 -19.65 -11.15
N SER A 222 -5.13 -18.78 -10.56
CA SER A 222 -6.33 -18.27 -11.21
C SER A 222 -5.99 -17.22 -12.25
N PRO A 223 -6.61 -17.21 -13.43
CA PRO A 223 -6.35 -16.20 -14.44
C PRO A 223 -7.04 -14.87 -14.12
N ASN A 224 -6.46 -13.77 -14.60
CA ASN A 224 -7.04 -12.43 -14.55
C ASN A 224 -7.42 -11.94 -13.13
N THR A 225 -6.65 -12.35 -12.13
CA THR A 225 -6.93 -11.98 -10.73
C THR A 225 -6.67 -10.52 -10.43
N ARG A 226 -5.86 -9.84 -11.27
CA ARG A 226 -5.45 -8.44 -11.10
C ARG A 226 -5.00 -8.14 -9.67
N PRO A 227 -3.87 -8.72 -9.22
CA PRO A 227 -3.36 -8.49 -7.88
C PRO A 227 -3.03 -7.01 -7.71
N HIS A 228 -3.41 -6.41 -6.53
CA HIS A 228 -3.33 -4.96 -6.35
C HIS A 228 -2.39 -4.54 -5.23
N ALA A 229 -2.53 -5.08 -4.04
CA ALA A 229 -1.67 -4.76 -2.89
C ALA A 229 -1.06 -6.03 -2.30
N ILE A 230 0.09 -5.89 -1.63
CA ILE A 230 0.82 -7.00 -1.02
C ILE A 230 1.38 -6.55 0.34
N ALA A 231 1.39 -7.46 1.31
CA ALA A 231 1.94 -7.24 2.65
C ALA A 231 2.67 -8.48 3.17
N ALA A 232 3.76 -8.27 3.91
CA ALA A 232 4.45 -9.33 4.63
C ALA A 232 3.60 -9.84 5.80
N GLY A 233 3.40 -11.16 5.84
CA GLY A 233 2.69 -11.86 6.87
C GLY A 233 3.63 -12.42 7.95
N ARG A 234 3.17 -13.45 8.69
CA ARG A 234 4.00 -14.18 9.63
C ARG A 234 4.72 -15.35 8.94
N LYS A 235 5.82 -15.81 9.52
CA LYS A 235 6.55 -17.01 9.05
C LYS A 235 6.95 -16.97 7.56
N SER A 236 7.36 -15.80 7.09
CA SER A 236 7.74 -15.56 5.69
C SER A 236 6.63 -15.73 4.64
N ASP A 237 5.36 -15.75 5.08
CA ASP A 237 4.24 -15.67 4.14
C ASP A 237 4.09 -14.24 3.61
N LEU A 238 3.57 -14.13 2.39
CA LEU A 238 3.13 -12.86 1.81
C LEU A 238 1.63 -12.97 1.50
N TRP A 239 0.91 -11.89 1.75
CA TRP A 239 -0.52 -11.82 1.49
C TRP A 239 -0.81 -10.71 0.50
N PHE A 240 -1.70 -10.95 -0.45
CA PHE A 240 -2.03 -9.99 -1.49
C PHE A 240 -3.52 -9.99 -1.79
N THR A 241 -4.00 -8.85 -2.27
CA THR A 241 -5.37 -8.70 -2.75
C THR A 241 -5.45 -9.04 -4.23
N GLU A 242 -6.52 -9.72 -4.62
CA GLU A 242 -6.85 -10.03 -6.01
C GLU A 242 -8.11 -9.25 -6.39
N TRP A 243 -7.92 -8.00 -6.81
CA TRP A 243 -9.01 -7.07 -7.11
C TRP A 243 -9.99 -7.62 -8.16
N GLY A 244 -9.47 -8.14 -9.28
CA GLY A 244 -10.28 -8.74 -10.33
C GLY A 244 -10.82 -10.12 -9.98
N GLY A 245 -10.12 -10.87 -9.11
CA GLY A 245 -10.47 -12.22 -8.68
C GLY A 245 -11.48 -12.27 -7.53
N ASN A 246 -11.71 -11.16 -6.83
CA ASN A 246 -12.50 -11.10 -5.57
C ASN A 246 -11.96 -12.07 -4.50
N LYS A 247 -10.63 -12.14 -4.34
CA LYS A 247 -9.94 -13.06 -3.44
C LYS A 247 -8.84 -12.38 -2.66
N ILE A 248 -8.36 -13.08 -1.63
CA ILE A 248 -7.10 -12.82 -0.95
C ILE A 248 -6.16 -13.97 -1.27
N GLY A 249 -5.01 -13.66 -1.84
CA GLY A 249 -3.95 -14.62 -2.11
C GLY A 249 -2.93 -14.68 -0.98
N ARG A 250 -2.31 -15.84 -0.83
CA ARG A 250 -1.19 -16.10 0.08
C ARG A 250 -0.07 -16.79 -0.68
N LEU A 251 1.10 -16.22 -0.69
CA LEU A 251 2.33 -16.90 -1.10
C LEU A 251 3.03 -17.43 0.16
N THR A 252 3.17 -18.73 0.25
CA THR A 252 3.80 -19.42 1.39
C THR A 252 5.32 -19.40 1.27
N SER A 253 6.03 -19.71 2.36
CA SER A 253 7.50 -19.78 2.39
C SER A 253 8.10 -20.84 1.45
N ASP A 254 7.32 -21.82 1.02
CA ASP A 254 7.70 -22.82 0.00
C ASP A 254 7.20 -22.44 -1.42
N HIS A 255 6.88 -21.17 -1.60
CA HIS A 255 6.48 -20.53 -2.86
C HIS A 255 5.20 -21.09 -3.49
N LYS A 256 4.29 -21.65 -2.69
CA LYS A 256 2.96 -22.04 -3.15
C LYS A 256 1.98 -20.90 -2.97
N ILE A 257 1.12 -20.70 -3.97
CA ILE A 257 0.05 -19.72 -3.90
C ILE A 257 -1.26 -20.41 -3.52
N GLU A 258 -1.88 -19.93 -2.47
CA GLU A 258 -3.21 -20.30 -1.99
C GLU A 258 -4.15 -19.09 -2.15
N GLU A 259 -5.39 -19.36 -2.58
CA GLU A 259 -6.37 -18.31 -2.86
C GLU A 259 -7.63 -18.51 -2.02
N TYR A 260 -8.14 -17.43 -1.41
CA TYR A 260 -9.29 -17.44 -0.52
C TYR A 260 -10.35 -16.48 -1.02
N THR A 261 -11.52 -17.00 -1.41
CA THR A 261 -12.64 -16.19 -1.92
C THR A 261 -13.20 -15.29 -0.82
N ILE A 262 -13.44 -14.01 -1.15
CA ILE A 262 -14.10 -13.04 -0.27
C ILE A 262 -15.60 -13.33 -0.27
N ASN A 263 -16.26 -13.28 0.93
CA ASN A 263 -17.66 -13.65 1.08
C ASN A 263 -18.61 -12.70 0.31
N THR A 264 -18.32 -11.41 0.31
CA THR A 264 -19.11 -10.43 -0.47
C THR A 264 -18.69 -10.48 -1.94
N PRO A 265 -19.63 -10.75 -2.88
CA PRO A 265 -19.32 -10.68 -4.31
C PRO A 265 -18.96 -9.25 -4.73
N HIS A 266 -18.05 -9.13 -5.69
CA HIS A 266 -17.60 -7.85 -6.25
C HIS A 266 -17.17 -6.84 -5.17
N ALA A 267 -16.42 -7.34 -4.17
CA ALA A 267 -16.02 -6.53 -3.01
C ALA A 267 -14.89 -5.55 -3.31
N GLU A 268 -14.19 -5.73 -4.44
CA GLU A 268 -13.08 -4.89 -4.88
C GLU A 268 -12.02 -4.69 -3.78
N PRO A 269 -11.24 -5.76 -3.44
CA PRO A 269 -10.20 -5.67 -2.42
C PRO A 269 -9.02 -4.82 -2.90
N HIS A 270 -8.64 -3.80 -2.11
CA HIS A 270 -7.52 -2.91 -2.38
C HIS A 270 -6.39 -3.08 -1.37
N GLY A 271 -6.27 -2.21 -0.38
CA GLY A 271 -5.21 -2.26 0.62
C GLY A 271 -5.25 -3.50 1.50
N ILE A 272 -4.08 -3.99 1.91
CA ILE A 272 -3.91 -5.17 2.77
C ILE A 272 -2.83 -4.90 3.81
N GLY A 273 -2.97 -5.49 4.99
CA GLY A 273 -1.97 -5.43 6.05
C GLY A 273 -2.07 -6.63 6.97
N CYS A 274 -0.96 -7.03 7.58
CA CYS A 274 -0.87 -8.17 8.47
C CYS A 274 -0.56 -7.72 9.91
N ALA A 275 -1.41 -8.08 10.85
CA ALA A 275 -1.20 -7.81 12.26
C ALA A 275 -0.21 -8.80 12.90
N ASN A 276 0.41 -8.40 14.02
CA ASN A 276 1.38 -9.22 14.74
C ASN A 276 0.83 -10.57 15.23
N ASP A 277 -0.49 -10.67 15.42
CA ASP A 277 -1.15 -11.92 15.79
C ASP A 277 -1.42 -12.86 14.60
N GLY A 278 -1.09 -12.43 13.38
CA GLY A 278 -1.27 -13.14 12.12
C GLY A 278 -2.63 -12.93 11.46
N THR A 279 -3.44 -12.01 11.96
CA THR A 279 -4.67 -11.59 11.30
C THR A 279 -4.33 -10.72 10.09
N VAL A 280 -4.87 -11.07 8.95
CA VAL A 280 -4.76 -10.32 7.69
C VAL A 280 -5.98 -9.41 7.56
N TRP A 281 -5.75 -8.12 7.38
CA TRP A 281 -6.79 -7.11 7.23
C TRP A 281 -6.75 -6.53 5.82
N PHE A 282 -7.91 -6.32 5.22
CA PHE A 282 -8.00 -5.80 3.85
C PHE A 282 -9.21 -4.87 3.67
N ALA A 283 -9.01 -3.85 2.85
CA ALA A 283 -10.03 -2.88 2.52
C ALA A 283 -10.88 -3.40 1.34
N LEU A 284 -12.19 -3.29 1.49
CA LEU A 284 -13.18 -3.65 0.47
C LEU A 284 -13.95 -2.39 0.06
N GLU A 285 -13.86 -1.99 -1.20
CA GLU A 285 -14.47 -0.74 -1.68
C GLU A 285 -16.00 -0.73 -1.54
N CYS A 286 -16.60 -1.90 -1.39
CA CYS A 286 -18.03 -2.10 -1.06
C CYS A 286 -18.43 -1.72 0.38
N ASN A 287 -17.75 -0.75 1.00
CA ASN A 287 -17.99 -0.24 2.37
C ASN A 287 -17.72 -1.24 3.50
N LYS A 288 -16.70 -2.08 3.35
CA LYS A 288 -16.32 -3.06 4.37
C LYS A 288 -14.82 -3.09 4.63
N ILE A 289 -14.46 -3.56 5.81
CA ILE A 289 -13.11 -4.04 6.13
C ILE A 289 -13.20 -5.54 6.38
N GLY A 290 -12.43 -6.29 5.61
CA GLY A 290 -12.31 -7.72 5.78
C GLY A 290 -11.16 -8.08 6.71
N LYS A 291 -11.31 -9.18 7.42
CA LYS A 291 -10.21 -9.83 8.14
C LYS A 291 -10.25 -11.33 7.93
N LEU A 292 -9.08 -11.93 7.85
CA LEU A 292 -8.86 -13.35 7.62
C LEU A 292 -7.79 -13.86 8.59
N ARG A 293 -7.99 -15.06 9.14
CA ARG A 293 -7.03 -15.72 10.01
C ARG A 293 -6.99 -17.22 9.71
N LEU A 294 -5.79 -17.78 9.65
CA LEU A 294 -5.57 -19.22 9.62
C LEU A 294 -5.27 -19.70 11.03
N THR A 295 -6.15 -20.57 11.57
CA THR A 295 -5.99 -21.21 12.88
C THR A 295 -5.59 -22.67 12.70
N THR A 296 -4.78 -23.18 13.64
CA THR A 296 -4.36 -24.60 13.71
C THR A 296 -5.50 -25.52 14.04
#